data_906de3ca679c3abf49deaa1f4004a186
#
_entry.id   906de3ca679c3abf49deaa1f4004a186
#
_cell.length_a   1.000
_cell.length_b   1.000
_cell.length_c   1.000
_cell.angle_alpha   90.00
_cell.angle_beta   90.00
_cell.angle_gamma   90.00
#
_symmetry.space_group_name_H-M   'P 1'
#
loop_
_entity.id
_entity.type
_entity.pdbx_description
1 polymer ?
#
loop_
_entity_poly.entity_id
_entity_poly.type
_entity_poly.pdbx_seq_one_letter_code
_entity_poly.pdbx_strand_id
1 'polypeptide(L)'
;MLIVCSYSAPLYVDITKTMIREDDEPQVTQHSKMFIGKIPIMLRSTYCLLSGLTDRDLTELNECPLDPGGYFIINGSEKVLIAQEKMATNTVYVFSKKDSKYSFTAEIRSCLEHSSRPTSTMWVSMLAKGSQGGRKSAIGQRIVGSLPYIRQEIPIMIVFRALGFVADRDILEHIIYDFDDPEMMEMVRIESKINFIGSLKC
;
A
#
# COMPACT_ATOMS: atom_id res chain seq x y z
N MET A 1 -32.16 13.05 28.95
CA MET A 1 -31.79 11.63 29.24
C MET A 1 -30.81 11.19 28.17
N LEU A 2 -29.51 11.34 28.43
CA LEU A 2 -28.46 10.92 27.49
C LEU A 2 -28.44 9.39 27.43
N ILE A 3 -29.09 8.85 26.44
CA ILE A 3 -29.09 7.42 26.17
C ILE A 3 -27.71 7.05 25.70
N VAL A 4 -27.03 6.16 26.38
CA VAL A 4 -25.73 5.59 26.01
C VAL A 4 -25.93 4.71 24.77
N CYS A 5 -26.22 5.33 23.63
CA CYS A 5 -26.50 4.67 22.36
C CYS A 5 -25.48 5.08 21.32
N SER A 6 -25.18 4.14 20.42
CA SER A 6 -24.43 4.43 19.20
C SER A 6 -25.38 4.63 18.04
N TYR A 7 -25.18 5.70 17.27
CA TYR A 7 -25.93 5.94 16.06
C TYR A 7 -25.35 5.10 14.92
N SER A 8 -26.02 3.99 14.60
CA SER A 8 -25.51 2.99 13.68
C SER A 8 -26.63 2.27 12.94
N ALA A 9 -26.33 1.76 11.75
CA ALA A 9 -27.23 0.95 10.96
C ALA A 9 -26.78 -0.53 10.96
N PRO A 10 -27.70 -1.50 11.04
CA PRO A 10 -27.38 -2.90 10.95
C PRO A 10 -27.04 -3.27 9.50
N LEU A 11 -25.99 -4.07 9.31
CA LEU A 11 -25.57 -4.63 8.04
C LEU A 11 -26.01 -6.08 7.94
N TYR A 12 -26.75 -6.37 6.88
CA TYR A 12 -27.17 -7.73 6.50
C TYR A 12 -26.58 -8.08 5.15
N VAL A 13 -26.21 -9.34 4.97
CA VAL A 13 -25.70 -9.86 3.71
C VAL A 13 -26.40 -11.16 3.32
N ASP A 14 -26.53 -11.39 2.02
CA ASP A 14 -26.92 -12.67 1.46
C ASP A 14 -25.65 -13.43 1.05
N ILE A 15 -25.49 -14.65 1.57
CA ILE A 15 -24.29 -15.47 1.37
C ILE A 15 -24.70 -16.72 0.59
N THR A 16 -24.03 -16.96 -0.53
CA THR A 16 -24.11 -18.21 -1.26
C THR A 16 -22.83 -19.01 -1.04
N LYS A 17 -22.95 -20.15 -0.37
CA LYS A 17 -21.84 -21.08 -0.13
C LYS A 17 -21.91 -22.20 -1.16
N THR A 18 -20.89 -22.33 -1.99
CA THR A 18 -20.73 -23.44 -2.93
C THR A 18 -19.60 -24.34 -2.45
N MET A 19 -19.91 -25.60 -2.12
CA MET A 19 -18.91 -26.63 -1.79
C MET A 19 -18.65 -27.47 -3.03
N ILE A 20 -17.41 -27.48 -3.47
CA ILE A 20 -16.92 -28.29 -4.59
C ILE A 20 -16.03 -29.38 -4.01
N ARG A 21 -16.37 -30.65 -4.26
CA ARG A 21 -15.56 -31.82 -3.96
C ARG A 21 -15.16 -32.49 -5.28
N GLU A 22 -14.03 -33.18 -5.30
CA GLU A 22 -13.45 -33.73 -6.55
C GLU A 22 -14.37 -34.74 -7.26
N ASP A 23 -15.23 -35.47 -6.51
CA ASP A 23 -16.09 -36.53 -7.06
C ASP A 23 -17.61 -36.27 -6.91
N ASP A 24 -18.01 -35.12 -6.38
CA ASP A 24 -19.41 -34.79 -6.09
C ASP A 24 -19.89 -33.59 -6.90
N GLU A 25 -21.21 -33.52 -7.13
CA GLU A 25 -21.84 -32.32 -7.68
C GLU A 25 -21.68 -31.12 -6.71
N PRO A 26 -21.51 -29.89 -7.24
CA PRO A 26 -21.38 -28.69 -6.41
C PRO A 26 -22.63 -28.48 -5.52
N GLN A 27 -22.42 -28.51 -4.22
CA GLN A 27 -23.49 -28.31 -3.25
C GLN A 27 -23.63 -26.82 -2.94
N VAL A 28 -24.75 -26.20 -3.34
CA VAL A 28 -25.03 -24.79 -3.15
C VAL A 28 -25.99 -24.58 -1.98
N THR A 29 -25.59 -23.78 -1.00
CA THR A 29 -26.41 -23.39 0.13
C THR A 29 -26.54 -21.87 0.17
N GLN A 30 -27.77 -21.36 0.25
CA GLN A 30 -28.02 -19.92 0.37
C GLN A 30 -28.42 -19.56 1.80
N HIS A 31 -27.82 -18.51 2.32
CA HIS A 31 -28.16 -17.90 3.62
C HIS A 31 -28.54 -16.45 3.37
N SER A 32 -29.81 -16.11 3.49
CA SER A 32 -30.31 -14.75 3.28
C SER A 32 -30.36 -13.96 4.57
N LYS A 33 -30.13 -12.65 4.49
CA LYS A 33 -30.22 -11.67 5.59
C LYS A 33 -29.42 -12.05 6.83
N MET A 34 -28.19 -12.53 6.63
CA MET A 34 -27.27 -12.81 7.73
C MET A 34 -26.77 -11.49 8.32
N PHE A 35 -27.03 -11.29 9.62
CA PHE A 35 -26.54 -10.13 10.34
C PHE A 35 -25.02 -10.24 10.53
N ILE A 36 -24.27 -9.25 10.05
CA ILE A 36 -22.80 -9.20 10.22
C ILE A 36 -22.41 -8.27 11.36
N GLY A 37 -23.07 -7.13 11.48
CA GLY A 37 -22.73 -6.15 12.51
C GLY A 37 -23.47 -4.84 12.32
N LYS A 38 -23.10 -3.83 13.10
CA LYS A 38 -23.63 -2.47 12.98
C LYS A 38 -22.52 -1.55 12.49
N ILE A 39 -22.84 -0.70 11.52
CA ILE A 39 -21.94 0.31 10.97
C ILE A 39 -22.34 1.66 11.54
N PRO A 40 -21.44 2.37 12.23
CA PRO A 40 -21.69 3.75 12.66
C PRO A 40 -21.98 4.65 11.47
N ILE A 41 -22.95 5.53 11.61
CA ILE A 41 -23.36 6.48 10.57
C ILE A 41 -22.96 7.87 11.00
N MET A 42 -22.25 8.57 10.11
CA MET A 42 -21.87 9.97 10.30
C MET A 42 -23.13 10.85 10.20
N LEU A 43 -23.32 11.74 11.16
CA LEU A 43 -24.46 12.65 11.18
C LEU A 43 -24.43 13.56 9.96
N ARG A 44 -25.60 13.77 9.36
CA ARG A 44 -25.84 14.53 8.14
C ARG A 44 -25.13 14.01 6.89
N SER A 45 -24.67 12.77 6.92
CA SER A 45 -24.24 12.05 5.72
C SER A 45 -25.45 11.59 4.89
N THR A 46 -25.20 11.07 3.70
CA THR A 46 -26.25 10.58 2.78
C THR A 46 -27.15 9.50 3.40
N TYR A 47 -26.60 8.67 4.31
CA TYR A 47 -27.32 7.60 5.00
C TYR A 47 -27.90 8.05 6.37
N CYS A 48 -27.71 9.30 6.76
CA CYS A 48 -28.27 9.83 7.97
C CYS A 48 -29.74 10.21 7.78
N LEU A 49 -30.57 9.96 8.79
CA LEU A 49 -31.98 10.36 8.77
C LEU A 49 -32.17 11.89 8.68
N LEU A 50 -31.18 12.66 9.08
CA LEU A 50 -31.19 14.13 9.04
C LEU A 50 -30.76 14.67 7.66
N SER A 51 -30.42 13.82 6.70
CA SER A 51 -29.98 14.26 5.38
C SER A 51 -31.13 14.88 4.61
N GLY A 52 -30.90 16.10 4.08
CA GLY A 52 -31.86 16.79 3.22
C GLY A 52 -33.08 17.37 3.93
N LEU A 53 -33.13 17.36 5.25
CA LEU A 53 -34.20 17.99 6.02
C LEU A 53 -34.08 19.52 5.99
N THR A 54 -35.24 20.21 5.98
CA THR A 54 -35.30 21.65 6.10
C THR A 54 -35.06 22.09 7.54
N ASP A 55 -34.75 23.38 7.77
CA ASP A 55 -34.55 23.93 9.11
C ASP A 55 -35.78 23.76 10.01
N ARG A 56 -36.99 23.81 9.41
CA ARG A 56 -38.26 23.56 10.13
C ARG A 56 -38.35 22.13 10.61
N ASP A 57 -38.06 21.18 9.71
CA ASP A 57 -38.14 19.76 10.04
C ASP A 57 -37.11 19.36 11.12
N LEU A 58 -35.90 19.98 11.06
CA LEU A 58 -34.88 19.80 12.10
C LEU A 58 -35.33 20.31 13.44
N THR A 59 -35.94 21.50 13.46
CA THR A 59 -36.47 22.11 14.68
C THR A 59 -37.63 21.29 15.29
N GLU A 60 -38.49 20.71 14.47
CA GLU A 60 -39.56 19.82 14.92
C GLU A 60 -39.00 18.53 15.54
N LEU A 61 -37.84 18.06 15.06
CA LEU A 61 -37.11 16.91 15.61
C LEU A 61 -36.26 17.27 16.84
N ASN A 62 -36.28 18.53 17.29
CA ASN A 62 -35.40 19.08 18.34
C ASN A 62 -33.92 19.02 18.01
N GLU A 63 -33.59 19.06 16.72
CA GLU A 63 -32.21 19.14 16.23
C GLU A 63 -31.84 20.58 15.88
N CYS A 64 -30.60 20.98 16.16
CA CYS A 64 -30.13 22.34 15.85
C CYS A 64 -29.85 22.49 14.36
N PRO A 65 -30.51 23.43 13.63
CA PRO A 65 -30.22 23.68 12.21
C PRO A 65 -28.76 24.11 11.93
N LEU A 66 -28.10 24.71 12.93
CA LEU A 66 -26.73 25.22 12.84
C LEU A 66 -25.67 24.12 13.08
N ASP A 67 -26.09 22.92 13.47
CA ASP A 67 -25.16 21.79 13.61
C ASP A 67 -24.64 21.37 12.23
N PRO A 68 -23.31 21.45 11.96
CA PRO A 68 -22.76 21.07 10.68
C PRO A 68 -22.76 19.57 10.40
N GLY A 69 -22.96 18.71 11.42
CA GLY A 69 -22.75 17.26 11.30
C GLY A 69 -21.28 16.87 11.10
N GLY A 70 -21.04 15.74 10.44
CA GLY A 70 -19.69 15.28 10.17
C GLY A 70 -19.03 14.53 11.32
N TYR A 71 -19.77 14.19 12.36
CA TYR A 71 -19.31 13.45 13.53
C TYR A 71 -20.13 12.19 13.75
N PHE A 72 -19.62 11.30 14.60
CA PHE A 72 -20.28 10.06 14.98
C PHE A 72 -20.69 10.09 16.44
N ILE A 73 -21.78 9.42 16.76
CA ILE A 73 -22.20 9.19 18.14
C ILE A 73 -21.94 7.75 18.49
N ILE A 74 -20.99 7.52 19.39
CA ILE A 74 -20.57 6.19 19.86
C ILE A 74 -20.68 6.14 21.37
N ASN A 75 -21.50 5.22 21.88
CA ASN A 75 -21.75 5.09 23.31
C ASN A 75 -22.11 6.40 24.02
N GLY A 76 -22.92 7.23 23.36
CA GLY A 76 -23.36 8.54 23.87
C GLY A 76 -22.32 9.65 23.77
N SER A 77 -21.14 9.42 23.21
CA SER A 77 -20.09 10.41 23.00
C SER A 77 -20.00 10.83 21.55
N GLU A 78 -19.80 12.11 21.29
CA GLU A 78 -19.50 12.63 19.96
C GLU A 78 -18.05 12.34 19.60
N LYS A 79 -17.82 11.73 18.44
CA LYS A 79 -16.50 11.33 17.95
C LYS A 79 -16.29 11.90 16.55
N VAL A 80 -15.13 12.53 16.33
CA VAL A 80 -14.72 13.08 15.03
C VAL A 80 -13.50 12.32 14.54
N LEU A 81 -13.48 11.97 13.26
CA LEU A 81 -12.30 11.44 12.60
C LEU A 81 -11.41 12.59 12.13
N ILE A 82 -10.22 12.67 12.68
CA ILE A 82 -9.22 13.65 12.27
C ILE A 82 -8.56 13.17 10.98
N ALA A 83 -8.41 14.05 10.01
CA ALA A 83 -7.70 13.77 8.77
C ALA A 83 -6.25 13.33 9.05
N GLN A 84 -5.81 12.29 8.37
CA GLN A 84 -4.47 11.74 8.48
C GLN A 84 -3.71 11.99 7.18
N GLU A 85 -2.59 12.68 7.26
CA GLU A 85 -1.69 12.86 6.14
C GLU A 85 -0.83 11.62 5.96
N LYS A 86 -0.73 11.13 4.73
CA LYS A 86 0.15 10.04 4.32
C LYS A 86 0.79 10.34 2.98
N MET A 87 1.91 9.69 2.70
CA MET A 87 2.56 9.80 1.40
C MET A 87 1.64 9.27 0.30
N ALA A 88 1.65 9.95 -0.86
CA ALA A 88 0.86 9.55 -2.00
C ALA A 88 1.23 8.12 -2.46
N THR A 89 0.22 7.36 -2.87
CA THR A 89 0.43 6.03 -3.45
C THR A 89 0.85 6.13 -4.92
N ASN A 90 1.47 5.08 -5.44
CA ASN A 90 1.89 4.99 -6.85
C ASN A 90 2.86 6.12 -7.29
N THR A 91 3.58 6.71 -6.34
CA THR A 91 4.56 7.77 -6.59
C THR A 91 5.92 7.34 -6.04
N VAL A 92 6.97 7.54 -6.83
CA VAL A 92 8.34 7.24 -6.41
C VAL A 92 8.92 8.42 -5.64
N TYR A 93 9.41 8.15 -4.42
CA TYR A 93 10.13 9.11 -3.59
C TYR A 93 11.57 8.65 -3.41
N VAL A 94 12.51 9.56 -3.55
CA VAL A 94 13.94 9.28 -3.35
C VAL A 94 14.47 10.06 -2.15
N PHE A 95 15.04 9.35 -1.20
CA PHE A 95 15.61 9.91 0.02
C PHE A 95 17.10 9.68 0.07
N SER A 96 17.86 10.72 0.41
CA SER A 96 19.25 10.59 0.80
C SER A 96 19.34 10.27 2.30
N LYS A 97 20.11 9.25 2.66
CA LYS A 97 20.32 8.85 4.05
C LYS A 97 21.78 9.06 4.42
N LYS A 98 22.01 9.92 5.42
CA LYS A 98 23.32 10.08 6.06
C LYS A 98 23.43 9.02 7.17
N ASP A 99 24.62 8.48 7.40
CA ASP A 99 24.92 7.49 8.46
C ASP A 99 24.15 6.16 8.35
N SER A 100 23.82 5.75 7.14
CA SER A 100 23.14 4.49 6.84
C SER A 100 24.00 3.61 5.93
N LYS A 101 23.72 2.30 5.94
CA LYS A 101 24.24 1.32 4.96
C LYS A 101 23.99 1.77 3.51
N TYR A 102 22.92 2.53 3.30
CA TYR A 102 22.51 3.02 1.99
C TYR A 102 22.75 4.51 1.85
N SER A 103 23.24 4.94 0.68
CA SER A 103 23.37 6.35 0.33
C SER A 103 22.05 6.98 -0.08
N PHE A 104 21.32 6.28 -0.95
CA PHE A 104 20.01 6.67 -1.44
C PHE A 104 19.04 5.51 -1.33
N THR A 105 17.78 5.83 -1.07
CA THR A 105 16.69 4.85 -1.05
C THR A 105 15.50 5.44 -1.78
N ALA A 106 15.06 4.76 -2.83
CA ALA A 106 13.79 5.04 -3.50
C ALA A 106 12.68 4.17 -2.89
N GLU A 107 11.54 4.76 -2.65
CA GLU A 107 10.35 4.10 -2.08
C GLU A 107 9.15 4.33 -2.98
N ILE A 108 8.40 3.28 -3.25
CA ILE A 108 7.10 3.37 -3.88
C ILE A 108 6.08 2.55 -3.09
N ARG A 109 4.94 3.16 -2.79
CA ARG A 109 3.79 2.51 -2.16
C ARG A 109 2.74 2.25 -3.22
N SER A 110 2.70 1.03 -3.71
CA SER A 110 1.79 0.63 -4.78
C SER A 110 0.42 0.24 -4.24
N CYS A 111 -0.62 0.71 -4.89
CA CYS A 111 -2.01 0.43 -4.54
C CYS A 111 -2.86 0.46 -5.82
N LEU A 112 -3.84 -0.42 -5.90
CA LEU A 112 -4.86 -0.34 -6.95
C LEU A 112 -5.89 0.73 -6.58
N GLU A 113 -6.33 1.54 -7.53
CA GLU A 113 -7.22 2.69 -7.29
C GLU A 113 -8.58 2.29 -6.68
N HIS A 114 -9.12 1.15 -7.08
CA HIS A 114 -10.44 0.67 -6.67
C HIS A 114 -10.40 -0.62 -5.84
N SER A 115 -9.24 -0.95 -5.27
CA SER A 115 -9.07 -2.14 -4.45
C SER A 115 -9.04 -1.81 -2.97
N SER A 116 -9.70 -2.63 -2.16
CA SER A 116 -9.62 -2.60 -0.70
C SER A 116 -8.32 -3.22 -0.14
N ARG A 117 -7.41 -3.66 -1.00
CA ARG A 117 -6.13 -4.22 -0.57
C ARG A 117 -5.23 -3.15 0.03
N PRO A 118 -4.48 -3.46 1.10
CA PRO A 118 -3.49 -2.54 1.66
C PRO A 118 -2.39 -2.25 0.64
N THR A 119 -1.72 -1.11 0.81
CA THR A 119 -0.58 -0.72 -0.02
C THR A 119 0.57 -1.71 0.13
N SER A 120 1.22 -2.01 -0.99
CA SER A 120 2.43 -2.82 -1.04
C SER A 120 3.62 -1.92 -1.32
N THR A 121 4.61 -1.93 -0.45
CA THR A 121 5.76 -1.03 -0.55
C THR A 121 6.96 -1.77 -1.10
N MET A 122 7.62 -1.17 -2.10
CA MET A 122 8.89 -1.61 -2.65
C MET A 122 9.95 -0.55 -2.36
N TRP A 123 11.14 -0.99 -1.97
CA TRP A 123 12.31 -0.12 -1.81
C TRP A 123 13.40 -0.53 -2.78
N VAL A 124 14.02 0.45 -3.41
CA VAL A 124 15.24 0.28 -4.19
C VAL A 124 16.32 1.12 -3.53
N SER A 125 17.39 0.49 -3.08
CA SER A 125 18.42 1.14 -2.27
C SER A 125 19.78 0.99 -2.91
N MET A 126 20.56 2.07 -2.89
CA MET A 126 21.93 2.11 -3.34
C MET A 126 22.85 1.98 -2.11
N LEU A 127 23.71 0.97 -2.09
CA LEU A 127 24.69 0.76 -1.01
C LEU A 127 25.73 1.88 -1.01
N ALA A 128 26.04 2.40 0.18
CA ALA A 128 27.06 3.43 0.35
C ALA A 128 28.47 2.87 0.09
N LYS A 129 29.37 3.69 -0.48
CA LYS A 129 30.78 3.34 -0.66
C LYS A 129 31.42 3.06 0.72
N GLY A 130 31.98 1.86 0.92
CA GLY A 130 32.71 1.51 2.16
C GLY A 130 31.89 0.94 3.31
N SER A 131 30.61 0.66 3.14
CA SER A 131 29.68 0.23 4.20
C SER A 131 29.79 -1.22 4.67
N GLN A 132 30.68 -2.04 4.14
CA GLN A 132 30.88 -3.41 4.62
C GLN A 132 32.19 -3.58 5.38
N GLY A 133 32.07 -3.67 6.70
CA GLY A 133 33.01 -4.25 7.66
C GLY A 133 34.48 -4.41 7.24
N GLY A 134 35.28 -3.36 7.26
CA GLY A 134 36.74 -3.41 7.27
C GLY A 134 37.45 -3.87 5.98
N ARG A 135 36.78 -4.44 5.02
CA ARG A 135 37.34 -4.69 3.69
C ARG A 135 36.75 -3.67 2.72
N LYS A 136 37.60 -2.78 2.21
CA LYS A 136 37.25 -1.94 1.05
C LYS A 136 36.84 -2.87 -0.05
N SER A 137 35.50 -3.05 -0.24
CA SER A 137 34.97 -3.81 -1.34
C SER A 137 35.44 -3.09 -2.61
N ALA A 138 36.25 -3.76 -3.41
CA ALA A 138 36.61 -3.29 -4.75
C ALA A 138 35.38 -3.33 -5.68
N ILE A 139 34.27 -3.82 -5.19
CA ILE A 139 32.96 -3.89 -5.83
C ILE A 139 32.27 -2.57 -5.50
N GLY A 140 32.02 -1.74 -6.50
CA GLY A 140 31.42 -0.42 -6.37
C GLY A 140 30.02 -0.39 -5.72
N GLN A 141 29.33 0.71 -5.89
CA GLN A 141 27.98 0.87 -5.38
C GLN A 141 27.05 -0.18 -6.00
N ARG A 142 26.26 -0.86 -5.16
CA ARG A 142 25.30 -1.87 -5.59
C ARG A 142 23.88 -1.34 -5.38
N ILE A 143 23.00 -1.64 -6.34
CA ILE A 143 21.59 -1.33 -6.23
C ILE A 143 20.84 -2.62 -5.88
N VAL A 144 20.09 -2.58 -4.80
CA VAL A 144 19.31 -3.71 -4.29
C VAL A 144 17.84 -3.34 -4.16
N GLY A 145 16.99 -4.28 -4.53
CA GLY A 145 15.54 -4.18 -4.33
C GLY A 145 15.11 -4.95 -3.09
N SER A 146 14.23 -4.35 -2.31
CA SER A 146 13.48 -5.03 -1.24
C SER A 146 12.04 -5.16 -1.68
N LEU A 147 11.58 -6.39 -1.86
CA LEU A 147 10.26 -6.73 -2.35
C LEU A 147 9.37 -7.21 -1.19
N PRO A 148 8.04 -6.98 -1.26
CA PRO A 148 7.09 -7.55 -0.31
C PRO A 148 7.20 -9.07 -0.26
N TYR A 149 7.04 -9.65 0.92
CA TYR A 149 7.11 -11.08 1.20
C TYR A 149 8.49 -11.74 1.04
N ILE A 150 9.52 -11.02 0.57
CA ILE A 150 10.88 -11.52 0.45
C ILE A 150 11.75 -10.80 1.48
N ARG A 151 12.34 -11.56 2.41
CA ARG A 151 13.15 -10.99 3.52
C ARG A 151 14.52 -10.52 3.09
N GLN A 152 15.08 -11.14 2.04
CA GLN A 152 16.42 -10.83 1.56
C GLN A 152 16.38 -9.71 0.52
N GLU A 153 17.41 -8.87 0.55
CA GLU A 153 17.64 -7.88 -0.50
C GLU A 153 18.08 -8.58 -1.78
N ILE A 154 17.47 -8.23 -2.90
CA ILE A 154 17.72 -8.83 -4.20
C ILE A 154 18.45 -7.83 -5.09
N PRO A 155 19.53 -8.20 -5.79
CA PRO A 155 20.14 -7.36 -6.80
C PRO A 155 19.12 -6.92 -7.85
N ILE A 156 19.15 -5.64 -8.25
CA ILE A 156 18.12 -5.07 -9.14
C ILE A 156 18.03 -5.78 -10.49
N MET A 157 19.14 -6.27 -11.02
CA MET A 157 19.17 -7.01 -12.30
C MET A 157 18.32 -8.28 -12.23
N ILE A 158 18.30 -8.98 -11.08
CA ILE A 158 17.49 -10.19 -10.90
C ILE A 158 16.01 -9.84 -10.89
N VAL A 159 15.64 -8.69 -10.30
CA VAL A 159 14.26 -8.20 -10.31
C VAL A 159 13.79 -7.95 -11.74
N PHE A 160 14.59 -7.29 -12.57
CA PHE A 160 14.26 -7.05 -13.97
C PHE A 160 14.13 -8.36 -14.77
N ARG A 161 15.02 -9.32 -14.54
CA ARG A 161 14.92 -10.64 -15.19
C ARG A 161 13.65 -11.38 -14.79
N ALA A 162 13.25 -11.31 -13.53
CA ALA A 162 11.99 -11.89 -13.06
C ALA A 162 10.76 -11.20 -13.68
N LEU A 163 10.88 -9.94 -14.07
CA LEU A 163 9.85 -9.19 -14.81
C LEU A 163 9.82 -9.49 -16.31
N GLY A 164 10.76 -10.31 -16.82
CA GLY A 164 10.78 -10.77 -18.22
C GLY A 164 11.84 -10.12 -19.11
N PHE A 165 12.73 -9.28 -18.59
CA PHE A 165 13.83 -8.72 -19.33
C PHE A 165 14.97 -9.75 -19.44
N VAL A 166 15.27 -10.21 -20.64
CA VAL A 166 16.29 -11.27 -20.89
C VAL A 166 17.67 -10.66 -21.14
N ALA A 167 17.76 -9.65 -21.98
CA ALA A 167 19.02 -9.04 -22.35
C ALA A 167 19.46 -7.98 -21.34
N ASP A 168 20.74 -8.03 -20.95
CA ASP A 168 21.31 -7.04 -20.02
C ASP A 168 21.23 -5.62 -20.59
N ARG A 169 21.35 -5.48 -21.91
CA ARG A 169 21.23 -4.19 -22.58
C ARG A 169 19.88 -3.54 -22.36
N ASP A 170 18.80 -4.32 -22.49
CA ASP A 170 17.42 -3.80 -22.29
C ASP A 170 17.21 -3.32 -20.84
N ILE A 171 17.79 -4.05 -19.88
CA ILE A 171 17.74 -3.64 -18.47
C ILE A 171 18.51 -2.33 -18.27
N LEU A 172 19.70 -2.22 -18.89
CA LEU A 172 20.53 -1.03 -18.77
C LEU A 172 19.85 0.21 -19.36
N GLU A 173 19.20 0.06 -20.50
CA GLU A 173 18.44 1.14 -21.16
C GLU A 173 17.27 1.66 -20.28
N HIS A 174 16.75 0.83 -19.38
CA HIS A 174 15.73 1.26 -18.40
C HIS A 174 16.31 1.94 -17.15
N ILE A 175 17.55 1.65 -16.80
CA ILE A 175 18.21 2.21 -15.59
C ILE A 175 18.98 3.48 -15.94
N ILE A 176 19.65 3.49 -17.09
CA ILE A 176 20.50 4.59 -17.54
C ILE A 176 19.73 5.42 -18.56
N TYR A 177 19.48 6.67 -18.22
CA TYR A 177 18.86 7.61 -19.17
C TYR A 177 19.88 8.41 -19.98
N ASP A 178 21.15 8.46 -19.56
CA ASP A 178 22.25 9.12 -20.25
C ASP A 178 23.47 8.18 -20.33
N PHE A 179 23.71 7.65 -21.54
CA PHE A 179 24.84 6.74 -21.80
C PHE A 179 26.18 7.45 -21.97
N ASP A 180 26.16 8.77 -22.11
CA ASP A 180 27.38 9.56 -22.26
C ASP A 180 27.96 9.97 -20.89
N ASP A 181 27.21 9.78 -19.79
CA ASP A 181 27.69 10.01 -18.43
C ASP A 181 28.59 8.85 -17.94
N PRO A 182 29.90 9.09 -17.76
CA PRO A 182 30.84 8.06 -17.34
C PRO A 182 30.56 7.53 -15.90
N GLU A 183 29.98 8.34 -15.01
CA GLU A 183 29.67 7.90 -13.66
C GLU A 183 28.50 6.90 -13.64
N MET A 184 27.46 7.16 -14.43
CA MET A 184 26.34 6.23 -14.59
C MET A 184 26.79 4.91 -15.21
N MET A 185 27.59 4.97 -16.27
CA MET A 185 28.11 3.79 -16.94
C MET A 185 29.00 2.94 -16.04
N GLU A 186 29.81 3.54 -15.18
CA GLU A 186 30.67 2.79 -14.27
C GLU A 186 29.86 2.06 -13.18
N MET A 187 28.83 2.70 -12.62
CA MET A 187 27.95 2.08 -11.63
C MET A 187 27.29 0.80 -12.16
N VAL A 188 26.79 0.85 -13.37
CA VAL A 188 26.05 -0.28 -13.95
C VAL A 188 26.93 -1.38 -14.47
N ARG A 189 28.13 -1.04 -14.97
CA ARG A 189 29.17 -2.01 -15.39
C ARG A 189 29.62 -2.90 -14.23
N ILE A 190 29.56 -2.41 -13.01
CA ILE A 190 29.87 -3.17 -11.81
C ILE A 190 28.77 -4.17 -11.50
N GLU A 191 27.50 -3.80 -11.65
CA GLU A 191 26.36 -4.69 -11.40
C GLU A 191 26.26 -5.85 -12.42
N SER A 192 26.49 -5.59 -13.69
CA SER A 192 26.49 -6.61 -14.73
C SER A 192 27.59 -7.67 -14.53
N LYS A 193 28.77 -7.28 -14.06
CA LYS A 193 29.85 -8.21 -13.75
C LYS A 193 29.58 -9.10 -12.52
N ILE A 194 28.84 -8.61 -11.52
CA ILE A 194 28.53 -9.36 -10.30
C ILE A 194 27.57 -10.52 -10.59
N ASN A 195 26.64 -10.31 -11.49
CA ASN A 195 25.68 -11.35 -11.88
C ASN A 195 26.32 -12.50 -12.65
N PHE A 196 27.39 -12.22 -13.42
CA PHE A 196 28.14 -13.26 -14.13
C PHE A 196 28.92 -14.20 -13.18
N ILE A 197 29.37 -13.68 -12.04
CA ILE A 197 30.07 -14.48 -11.01
C ILE A 197 29.09 -15.26 -10.13
N GLY A 198 27.87 -14.77 -9.93
CA GLY A 198 26.79 -15.45 -9.17
C GLY A 198 26.20 -16.64 -9.88
N SER A 199 26.07 -16.61 -11.21
CA SER A 199 25.53 -17.71 -12.02
C SER A 199 26.50 -18.88 -12.22
N LEU A 200 27.76 -18.74 -11.83
CA LEU A 200 28.78 -19.83 -11.85
C LEU A 200 28.87 -20.60 -10.51
N LYS A 201 28.03 -20.28 -9.53
CA LYS A 201 28.02 -20.94 -8.21
C LYS A 201 26.67 -21.60 -7.84
N CYS A 202 25.80 -21.86 -8.83
CA CYS A 202 24.63 -22.73 -8.65
C CYS A 202 24.86 -24.06 -9.32
#